data_54b736c1c117777ff32605ab5cdb0cb0
#
_entry.id   54b736c1c117777ff32605ab5cdb0cb0
#
_cell.length_a   1.000
_cell.length_b   1.000
_cell.length_c   1.000
_cell.angle_alpha   90.00
_cell.angle_beta   90.00
_cell.angle_gamma   90.00
#
_symmetry.space_group_name_H-M   'P 1'
#
loop_
_entity.id
_entity.type
_entity.pdbx_description
1 polymer ?
#
loop_
_entity_poly.entity_id
_entity_poly.type
_entity_poly.pdbx_seq_one_letter_code
_entity_poly.pdbx_strand_id
1 'polypeptide(L)'
;MLAYEQKKLIQVVLYILNKTGGIDYYHIFKILYFAELKHLAKWGHRIIADDFYALEYGPVPTKLYDAVKGNNAPQTQLADLLKSSTRFAGNDAPNVLLSTCDADLNCISASEIEALNSSIEENVQLTFSQLKDKSHDSAWGEAFRRENGAKIISPVSMAKVMNADNATIEYIKEQLELEKELA
;
A
#
# COMPACT_ATOMS: atom_id res chain seq x y z
N MET A 1 10.77 7.34 -6.10
CA MET A 1 9.57 6.92 -6.88
C MET A 1 9.55 7.70 -8.18
N LEU A 2 9.56 7.01 -9.30
CA LEU A 2 9.52 7.59 -10.64
C LEU A 2 8.13 8.11 -10.99
N ALA A 3 8.01 8.95 -12.02
CA ALA A 3 6.71 9.56 -12.38
C ALA A 3 5.63 8.52 -12.74
N TYR A 4 6.00 7.44 -13.45
CA TYR A 4 5.07 6.37 -13.79
C TYR A 4 4.62 5.56 -12.57
N GLU A 5 5.50 5.37 -11.58
CA GLU A 5 5.18 4.68 -10.31
C GLU A 5 4.20 5.49 -9.47
N GLN A 6 4.36 6.82 -9.45
CA GLN A 6 3.42 7.73 -8.80
C GLN A 6 2.04 7.66 -9.47
N LYS A 7 2.02 7.68 -10.82
CA LYS A 7 0.78 7.51 -11.57
C LYS A 7 0.12 6.18 -11.24
N LYS A 8 0.87 5.07 -11.26
CA LYS A 8 0.35 3.74 -10.92
C LYS A 8 -0.23 3.70 -9.52
N LEU A 9 0.49 4.23 -8.51
CA LEU A 9 0.00 4.28 -7.13
C LEU A 9 -1.36 4.98 -7.03
N ILE A 10 -1.54 6.12 -7.73
CA ILE A 10 -2.83 6.82 -7.77
C ILE A 10 -3.91 5.96 -8.41
N GLN A 11 -3.61 5.25 -9.51
CA GLN A 11 -4.61 4.37 -10.15
C GLN A 11 -5.04 3.23 -9.23
N VAL A 12 -4.11 2.66 -8.46
CA VAL A 12 -4.41 1.63 -7.44
C VAL A 12 -5.30 2.20 -6.33
N VAL A 13 -5.02 3.42 -5.84
CA VAL A 13 -5.88 4.10 -4.85
C VAL A 13 -7.27 4.36 -5.43
N LEU A 14 -7.36 4.88 -6.67
CA LEU A 14 -8.63 5.10 -7.34
C LEU A 14 -9.42 3.81 -7.53
N TYR A 15 -8.75 2.71 -7.86
CA TYR A 15 -9.39 1.40 -7.97
C TYR A 15 -10.07 0.99 -6.65
N ILE A 16 -9.38 1.13 -5.52
CA ILE A 16 -9.95 0.86 -4.20
C ILE A 16 -11.16 1.76 -3.94
N LEU A 17 -11.03 3.06 -4.19
CA LEU A 17 -12.11 4.03 -3.98
C LEU A 17 -13.31 3.77 -4.88
N ASN A 18 -13.11 3.42 -6.16
CA ASN A 18 -14.21 3.08 -7.08
C ASN A 18 -14.95 1.82 -6.62
N LYS A 19 -14.23 0.80 -6.11
CA LYS A 19 -14.82 -0.44 -5.61
C LYS A 19 -15.59 -0.27 -4.31
N THR A 20 -15.16 0.64 -3.45
CA THR A 20 -15.75 0.86 -2.12
C THR A 20 -16.79 1.98 -2.09
N GLY A 21 -16.85 2.80 -3.13
CA GLY A 21 -17.68 4.04 -3.13
C GLY A 21 -17.10 5.16 -2.26
N GLY A 22 -15.85 5.03 -1.85
CA GLY A 22 -15.16 5.89 -0.89
C GLY A 22 -14.96 5.22 0.45
N ILE A 23 -13.80 5.44 1.07
CA ILE A 23 -13.43 4.86 2.37
C ILE A 23 -12.37 5.73 3.03
N ASP A 24 -12.20 5.61 4.36
CA ASP A 24 -11.16 6.35 5.05
C ASP A 24 -9.75 5.88 4.64
N TYR A 25 -8.78 6.80 4.71
CA TYR A 25 -7.42 6.53 4.25
C TYR A 25 -6.71 5.43 5.07
N TYR A 26 -7.11 5.18 6.32
CA TYR A 26 -6.54 4.10 7.11
C TYR A 26 -6.89 2.74 6.50
N HIS A 27 -8.15 2.54 6.09
CA HIS A 27 -8.57 1.35 5.35
C HIS A 27 -7.80 1.21 4.04
N ILE A 28 -7.61 2.30 3.28
CA ILE A 28 -6.84 2.26 2.03
C ILE A 28 -5.44 1.72 2.29
N PHE A 29 -4.73 2.21 3.31
CA PHE A 29 -3.39 1.75 3.65
C PHE A 29 -3.35 0.27 4.03
N LYS A 30 -4.35 -0.22 4.76
CA LYS A 30 -4.42 -1.63 5.15
C LYS A 30 -4.81 -2.54 4.00
N ILE A 31 -5.77 -2.13 3.17
CA ILE A 31 -6.13 -2.85 1.94
C ILE A 31 -4.91 -2.98 1.03
N LEU A 32 -4.14 -1.90 0.83
CA LEU A 32 -2.88 -1.94 0.08
C LEU A 32 -1.88 -2.90 0.70
N TYR A 33 -1.67 -2.84 2.00
CA TYR A 33 -0.73 -3.74 2.69
C TYR A 33 -1.09 -5.20 2.50
N PHE A 34 -2.35 -5.58 2.74
CA PHE A 34 -2.79 -6.97 2.59
C PHE A 34 -2.78 -7.43 1.12
N ALA A 35 -3.04 -6.54 0.16
CA ALA A 35 -2.89 -6.86 -1.26
C ALA A 35 -1.41 -7.12 -1.63
N GLU A 36 -0.48 -6.30 -1.10
CA GLU A 36 0.97 -6.51 -1.28
C GLU A 36 1.42 -7.86 -0.71
N LEU A 37 0.99 -8.24 0.51
CA LEU A 37 1.31 -9.54 1.09
C LEU A 37 0.92 -10.69 0.14
N LYS A 38 -0.30 -10.63 -0.39
CA LYS A 38 -0.84 -11.66 -1.30
C LYS A 38 -0.09 -11.69 -2.62
N HIS A 39 0.15 -10.52 -3.21
CA HIS A 39 0.79 -10.42 -4.51
C HIS A 39 2.27 -10.82 -4.47
N LEU A 40 3.01 -10.36 -3.45
CA LEU A 40 4.39 -10.77 -3.21
C LEU A 40 4.52 -12.27 -3.01
N ALA A 41 3.64 -12.88 -2.21
CA ALA A 41 3.72 -14.31 -1.94
C ALA A 41 3.42 -15.18 -3.16
N LYS A 42 2.53 -14.74 -4.05
CA LYS A 42 2.11 -15.50 -5.22
C LYS A 42 2.96 -15.21 -6.47
N TRP A 43 3.40 -13.97 -6.65
CA TRP A 43 4.01 -13.49 -7.88
C TRP A 43 5.43 -12.94 -7.71
N GLY A 44 5.90 -12.73 -6.48
CA GLY A 44 7.22 -12.18 -6.20
C GLY A 44 7.38 -10.69 -6.55
N HIS A 45 6.34 -10.01 -6.98
CA HIS A 45 6.38 -8.62 -7.41
C HIS A 45 5.54 -7.71 -6.50
N ARG A 46 5.98 -6.46 -6.38
CA ARG A 46 5.24 -5.40 -5.67
C ARG A 46 4.11 -4.83 -6.55
N ILE A 47 2.99 -4.48 -5.95
CA ILE A 47 1.92 -3.72 -6.60
C ILE A 47 2.31 -2.25 -6.72
N ILE A 48 2.85 -1.68 -5.64
CA ILE A 48 3.23 -0.26 -5.56
C ILE A 48 4.71 -0.09 -5.21
N ALA A 49 5.33 0.99 -5.70
CA ALA A 49 6.72 1.34 -5.40
C ALA A 49 6.86 2.25 -4.16
N ASP A 50 5.95 2.14 -3.20
CA ASP A 50 6.01 2.84 -1.92
C ASP A 50 6.36 1.88 -0.79
N ASP A 51 7.30 2.27 0.08
CA ASP A 51 7.72 1.43 1.18
C ASP A 51 6.71 1.49 2.34
N PHE A 52 6.39 0.32 2.88
CA PHE A 52 5.59 0.23 4.09
C PHE A 52 6.48 0.37 5.33
N TYR A 53 6.12 1.31 6.20
CA TYR A 53 6.76 1.48 7.50
C TYR A 53 5.89 0.90 8.61
N ALA A 54 6.55 0.24 9.57
CA ALA A 54 5.90 -0.26 10.76
C ALA A 54 5.68 0.89 11.76
N LEU A 55 4.49 1.47 11.75
CA LEU A 55 4.06 2.49 12.71
C LEU A 55 3.22 1.86 13.82
N GLU A 56 2.90 2.64 14.87
CA GLU A 56 2.15 2.18 16.05
C GLU A 56 0.79 1.56 15.72
N TYR A 57 0.09 2.11 14.73
CA TYR A 57 -1.20 1.61 14.26
C TYR A 57 -1.10 0.67 13.05
N GLY A 58 0.09 0.07 12.88
CA GLY A 58 0.38 -0.92 11.84
C GLY A 58 1.04 -0.34 10.58
N PRO A 59 1.20 -1.15 9.52
CA PRO A 59 1.88 -0.80 8.29
C PRO A 59 1.24 0.40 7.56
N VAL A 60 2.08 1.32 7.06
CA VAL A 60 1.65 2.52 6.33
C VAL A 60 2.57 2.76 5.13
N PRO A 61 2.04 2.93 3.90
CA PRO A 61 2.82 3.35 2.74
C PRO A 61 3.13 4.85 2.89
N THR A 62 4.40 5.19 3.16
CA THR A 62 4.75 6.51 3.72
C THR A 62 4.59 7.66 2.76
N LYS A 63 4.93 7.48 1.48
CA LYS A 63 4.77 8.55 0.48
C LYS A 63 3.29 8.86 0.24
N LEU A 64 2.45 7.82 0.19
CA LEU A 64 0.99 7.99 0.10
C LEU A 64 0.43 8.63 1.37
N TYR A 65 0.90 8.22 2.56
CA TYR A 65 0.51 8.82 3.83
C TYR A 65 0.81 10.33 3.86
N ASP A 66 2.02 10.73 3.46
CA ASP A 66 2.42 12.14 3.41
C ASP A 66 1.57 12.92 2.40
N ALA A 67 1.28 12.34 1.24
CA ALA A 67 0.43 12.96 0.23
C ALA A 67 -1.01 13.17 0.72
N VAL A 68 -1.58 12.22 1.47
CA VAL A 68 -2.93 12.31 2.05
C VAL A 68 -2.98 13.32 3.19
N LYS A 69 -1.98 13.30 4.09
CA LYS A 69 -1.97 14.17 5.29
C LYS A 69 -1.60 15.61 4.97
N GLY A 70 -0.95 15.87 3.85
CA GLY A 70 -0.46 17.22 3.52
C GLY A 70 0.57 17.75 4.52
N ASN A 71 1.19 16.87 5.29
CA ASN A 71 2.15 17.22 6.34
C ASN A 71 3.43 17.76 5.71
N ASN A 72 3.65 19.09 5.76
CA ASN A 72 4.93 19.80 5.55
C ASN A 72 5.93 19.22 4.52
N ALA A 73 5.56 18.17 3.83
CA ALA A 73 6.31 17.63 2.72
C ALA A 73 6.30 18.67 1.60
N PRO A 74 7.42 18.91 0.91
CA PRO A 74 7.40 19.73 -0.28
C PRO A 74 6.29 19.22 -1.19
N GLN A 75 5.56 20.15 -1.79
CA GLN A 75 4.47 19.85 -2.74
C GLN A 75 5.00 18.84 -3.76
N THR A 76 4.59 17.58 -3.62
CA THR A 76 5.13 16.50 -4.44
C THR A 76 4.15 16.24 -5.59
N GLN A 77 4.67 15.79 -6.73
CA GLN A 77 3.84 15.37 -7.86
C GLN A 77 2.77 14.35 -7.42
N LEU A 78 3.09 13.44 -6.48
CA LEU A 78 2.14 12.48 -5.92
C LEU A 78 0.97 13.17 -5.20
N ALA A 79 1.26 14.20 -4.39
CA ALA A 79 0.23 14.96 -3.68
C ALA A 79 -0.70 15.71 -4.65
N ASP A 80 -0.13 16.29 -5.73
CA ASP A 80 -0.92 16.98 -6.76
C ASP A 80 -1.79 16.00 -7.55
N LEU A 81 -1.27 14.84 -7.92
CA LEU A 81 -2.02 13.76 -8.57
C LEU A 81 -3.17 13.26 -7.67
N LEU A 82 -2.91 13.06 -6.38
CA LEU A 82 -3.94 12.64 -5.43
C LEU A 82 -5.06 13.70 -5.33
N LYS A 83 -4.69 14.97 -5.11
CA LYS A 83 -5.65 16.09 -5.01
C LYS A 83 -6.49 16.30 -6.27
N SER A 84 -5.92 16.07 -7.45
CA SER A 84 -6.66 16.20 -8.72
C SER A 84 -7.64 15.05 -8.97
N SER A 85 -7.43 13.91 -8.35
CA SER A 85 -8.17 12.67 -8.60
C SER A 85 -9.08 12.25 -7.45
N THR A 86 -8.95 12.90 -6.28
CA THR A 86 -9.72 12.57 -5.07
C THR A 86 -10.17 13.82 -4.33
N ARG A 87 -11.15 13.66 -3.43
CA ARG A 87 -11.55 14.67 -2.47
C ARG A 87 -11.91 14.03 -1.14
N PHE A 88 -11.82 14.77 -0.06
CA PHE A 88 -12.39 14.34 1.22
C PHE A 88 -13.92 14.50 1.21
N ALA A 89 -14.61 13.61 1.94
CA ALA A 89 -16.07 13.58 1.99
C ALA A 89 -16.69 14.80 2.68
N GLY A 90 -15.92 15.50 3.52
CA GLY A 90 -16.36 16.70 4.24
C GLY A 90 -16.24 16.59 5.75
N ASN A 91 -16.79 17.56 6.49
CA ASN A 91 -16.60 17.68 7.93
C ASN A 91 -17.17 16.50 8.74
N ASP A 92 -18.22 15.86 8.26
CA ASP A 92 -18.83 14.71 8.95
C ASP A 92 -18.03 13.42 8.80
N ALA A 93 -17.14 13.37 7.78
CA ALA A 93 -16.25 12.23 7.52
C ALA A 93 -14.86 12.71 7.04
N PRO A 94 -14.10 13.40 7.90
CA PRO A 94 -12.89 14.13 7.49
C PRO A 94 -11.74 13.24 7.01
N ASN A 95 -11.80 11.95 7.29
CA ASN A 95 -10.77 10.99 6.90
C ASN A 95 -11.16 10.14 5.67
N VAL A 96 -12.42 10.27 5.21
CA VAL A 96 -12.94 9.51 4.07
C VAL A 96 -12.54 10.19 2.76
N LEU A 97 -11.87 9.44 1.89
CA LEU A 97 -11.56 9.84 0.52
C LEU A 97 -12.62 9.31 -0.44
N LEU A 98 -12.97 10.14 -1.39
CA LEU A 98 -13.83 9.83 -2.53
C LEU A 98 -13.04 10.03 -3.81
N SER A 99 -13.20 9.15 -4.79
CA SER A 99 -12.65 9.35 -6.12
C SER A 99 -13.46 10.41 -6.88
N THR A 100 -12.80 11.18 -7.74
CA THR A 100 -13.44 12.13 -8.68
C THR A 100 -13.44 11.60 -10.11
N CYS A 101 -12.80 10.48 -10.36
CA CYS A 101 -12.70 9.82 -11.67
C CYS A 101 -12.50 8.31 -11.50
N ASP A 102 -12.66 7.58 -12.59
CA ASP A 102 -12.40 6.14 -12.62
C ASP A 102 -10.89 5.86 -12.73
N ALA A 103 -10.47 4.69 -12.20
CA ALA A 103 -9.12 4.20 -12.34
C ALA A 103 -8.84 3.77 -13.79
N ASP A 104 -7.67 4.15 -14.31
CA ASP A 104 -7.14 3.64 -15.57
C ASP A 104 -6.59 2.21 -15.37
N LEU A 105 -7.41 1.21 -15.74
CA LEU A 105 -7.04 -0.20 -15.58
C LEU A 105 -5.85 -0.64 -16.43
N ASN A 106 -5.44 0.14 -17.43
CA ASN A 106 -4.22 -0.17 -18.19
C ASN A 106 -2.95 0.00 -17.33
N CYS A 107 -3.06 0.65 -16.19
CA CYS A 107 -1.95 0.82 -15.24
C CYS A 107 -1.86 -0.31 -14.19
N ILE A 108 -2.83 -1.22 -14.14
CA ILE A 108 -2.94 -2.26 -13.10
C ILE A 108 -3.09 -3.63 -13.78
N SER A 109 -2.18 -4.56 -13.49
CA SER A 109 -2.23 -5.90 -14.08
C SER A 109 -3.39 -6.75 -13.54
N ALA A 110 -3.74 -7.82 -14.26
CA ALA A 110 -4.79 -8.74 -13.82
C ALA A 110 -4.48 -9.41 -12.46
N SER A 111 -3.20 -9.75 -12.22
CA SER A 111 -2.77 -10.33 -10.94
C SER A 111 -2.86 -9.33 -9.77
N GLU A 112 -2.57 -8.06 -10.01
CA GLU A 112 -2.72 -6.99 -9.03
C GLU A 112 -4.19 -6.71 -8.72
N ILE A 113 -5.05 -6.71 -9.75
CA ILE A 113 -6.51 -6.60 -9.58
C ILE A 113 -7.05 -7.77 -8.74
N GLU A 114 -6.60 -9.00 -8.99
CA GLU A 114 -6.97 -10.17 -8.17
C GLU A 114 -6.62 -9.96 -6.70
N ALA A 115 -5.37 -9.56 -6.41
CA ALA A 115 -4.90 -9.32 -5.06
C ALA A 115 -5.65 -8.18 -4.37
N LEU A 116 -5.90 -7.07 -5.09
CA LEU A 116 -6.67 -5.93 -4.60
C LEU A 116 -8.12 -6.31 -4.28
N ASN A 117 -8.81 -7.02 -5.17
CA ASN A 117 -10.19 -7.47 -4.94
C ASN A 117 -10.28 -8.37 -3.70
N SER A 118 -9.40 -9.38 -3.60
CA SER A 118 -9.35 -10.26 -2.43
C SER A 118 -9.12 -9.47 -1.13
N SER A 119 -8.20 -8.49 -1.17
CA SER A 119 -7.92 -7.64 0.00
C SER A 119 -9.09 -6.73 0.35
N ILE A 120 -9.78 -6.13 -0.63
CA ILE A 120 -10.97 -5.30 -0.41
C ILE A 120 -12.07 -6.13 0.27
N GLU A 121 -12.42 -7.30 -0.30
CA GLU A 121 -13.47 -8.18 0.23
C GLU A 121 -13.21 -8.57 1.69
N GLU A 122 -11.98 -8.89 2.04
CA GLU A 122 -11.62 -9.32 3.39
C GLU A 122 -11.56 -8.20 4.43
N ASN A 123 -11.33 -6.96 4.00
CA ASN A 123 -10.93 -5.90 4.93
C ASN A 123 -11.86 -4.68 4.95
N VAL A 124 -12.70 -4.47 3.93
CA VAL A 124 -13.54 -3.26 3.81
C VAL A 124 -14.52 -3.07 4.96
N GLN A 125 -15.00 -4.16 5.57
CA GLN A 125 -15.98 -4.14 6.66
C GLN A 125 -15.34 -4.23 8.06
N LEU A 126 -14.02 -4.37 8.14
CA LEU A 126 -13.34 -4.48 9.42
C LEU A 126 -13.26 -3.11 10.11
N THR A 127 -13.40 -3.11 11.44
CA THR A 127 -13.18 -1.90 12.25
C THR A 127 -11.69 -1.54 12.30
N PHE A 128 -11.41 -0.31 12.72
CA PHE A 128 -10.03 0.15 12.96
C PHE A 128 -9.24 -0.82 13.85
N SER A 129 -9.83 -1.29 14.98
CA SER A 129 -9.16 -2.22 15.88
C SER A 129 -8.86 -3.55 15.21
N GLN A 130 -9.83 -4.11 14.48
CA GLN A 130 -9.64 -5.37 13.77
C GLN A 130 -8.56 -5.28 12.68
N LEU A 131 -8.54 -4.18 11.90
CA LEU A 131 -7.50 -3.94 10.90
C LEU A 131 -6.13 -3.76 11.54
N LYS A 132 -6.05 -3.01 12.65
CA LYS A 132 -4.82 -2.86 13.41
C LYS A 132 -4.31 -4.22 13.86
N ASP A 133 -5.13 -5.00 14.58
CA ASP A 133 -4.74 -6.30 15.12
C ASP A 133 -4.31 -7.27 14.02
N LYS A 134 -5.08 -7.35 12.92
CA LYS A 134 -4.75 -8.18 11.75
C LYS A 134 -3.42 -7.78 11.10
N SER A 135 -3.11 -6.47 11.04
CA SER A 135 -1.91 -5.94 10.38
C SER A 135 -0.65 -5.95 11.26
N HIS A 136 -0.77 -6.27 12.54
CA HIS A 136 0.36 -6.47 13.45
C HIS A 136 0.94 -7.88 13.31
N ASP A 137 1.20 -8.29 12.09
CA ASP A 137 1.78 -9.60 11.74
C ASP A 137 3.29 -9.70 12.03
N SER A 138 3.90 -10.82 11.63
CA SER A 138 5.33 -11.06 11.87
C SER A 138 6.24 -10.08 11.14
N ALA A 139 5.88 -9.65 9.92
CA ALA A 139 6.68 -8.71 9.12
C ALA A 139 6.65 -7.31 9.74
N TRP A 140 5.46 -6.84 10.16
CA TRP A 140 5.33 -5.60 10.92
C TRP A 140 6.12 -5.69 12.23
N GLY A 141 5.96 -6.77 13.00
CA GLY A 141 6.62 -6.96 14.30
C GLY A 141 8.14 -6.99 14.20
N GLU A 142 8.71 -7.60 13.15
CA GLU A 142 10.14 -7.59 12.87
C GLU A 142 10.65 -6.16 12.64
N ALA A 143 9.98 -5.39 11.78
CA ALA A 143 10.37 -4.02 11.47
C ALA A 143 10.13 -3.06 12.65
N PHE A 144 9.02 -3.22 13.38
CA PHE A 144 8.64 -2.35 14.50
C PHE A 144 9.62 -2.43 15.67
N ARG A 145 10.11 -3.63 15.99
CA ARG A 145 11.09 -3.87 17.08
C ARG A 145 12.52 -3.50 16.73
N ARG A 146 12.80 -3.06 15.50
CA ARG A 146 14.15 -2.64 15.10
C ARG A 146 14.55 -1.41 15.89
N GLU A 147 15.63 -1.50 16.67
CA GLU A 147 16.10 -0.43 17.54
C GLU A 147 16.78 0.69 16.77
N ASN A 148 17.50 0.35 15.70
CA ASN A 148 18.25 1.30 14.87
C ASN A 148 17.80 1.26 13.42
N GLY A 149 17.78 2.44 12.78
CA GLY A 149 17.46 2.60 11.37
C GLY A 149 15.97 2.76 11.08
N ALA A 150 15.64 2.81 9.81
CA ALA A 150 14.27 2.95 9.34
C ALA A 150 13.45 1.67 9.59
N LYS A 151 12.22 1.84 10.05
CA LYS A 151 11.28 0.73 10.31
C LYS A 151 10.57 0.26 9.03
N ILE A 152 11.31 0.14 7.94
CA ILE A 152 10.81 -0.34 6.65
C ILE A 152 10.51 -1.84 6.76
N ILE A 153 9.33 -2.25 6.34
CA ILE A 153 8.93 -3.65 6.28
C ILE A 153 9.50 -4.23 4.99
N SER A 154 10.31 -5.27 5.13
CA SER A 154 10.96 -5.92 3.98
C SER A 154 9.93 -6.65 3.09
N PRO A 155 9.98 -6.51 1.75
CA PRO A 155 9.17 -7.32 0.85
C PRO A 155 9.35 -8.83 1.05
N VAL A 156 10.54 -9.29 1.42
CA VAL A 156 10.82 -10.68 1.78
C VAL A 156 10.04 -11.10 3.02
N SER A 157 10.04 -10.27 4.08
CA SER A 157 9.27 -10.56 5.31
C SER A 157 7.77 -10.54 5.02
N MET A 158 7.30 -9.62 4.17
CA MET A 158 5.90 -9.56 3.73
C MET A 158 5.48 -10.84 3.01
N ALA A 159 6.26 -11.34 2.05
CA ALA A 159 5.96 -12.58 1.33
C ALA A 159 5.90 -13.79 2.28
N LYS A 160 6.77 -13.85 3.28
CA LYS A 160 6.79 -14.92 4.30
C LYS A 160 5.54 -14.96 5.16
N VAL A 161 4.88 -13.82 5.43
CA VAL A 161 3.59 -13.78 6.17
C VAL A 161 2.55 -14.66 5.49
N MET A 162 2.54 -14.71 4.15
CA MET A 162 1.61 -15.50 3.34
C MET A 162 2.20 -16.85 2.90
N ASN A 163 3.27 -17.33 3.56
CA ASN A 163 3.92 -18.62 3.29
C ASN A 163 4.41 -18.78 1.84
N ALA A 164 4.98 -17.73 1.25
CA ALA A 164 5.64 -17.82 -0.05
C ALA A 164 6.67 -18.96 -0.07
N ASP A 165 6.77 -19.66 -1.18
CA ASP A 165 7.76 -20.71 -1.35
C ASP A 165 9.20 -20.17 -1.45
N ASN A 166 10.18 -21.06 -1.32
CA ASN A 166 11.59 -20.66 -1.35
C ASN A 166 12.01 -20.04 -2.69
N ALA A 167 11.46 -20.50 -3.81
CA ALA A 167 11.80 -19.96 -5.12
C ALA A 167 11.32 -18.52 -5.25
N THR A 168 10.09 -18.23 -4.82
CA THR A 168 9.54 -16.88 -4.77
C THR A 168 10.35 -15.96 -3.83
N ILE A 169 10.77 -16.47 -2.68
CA ILE A 169 11.60 -15.69 -1.74
C ILE A 169 12.96 -15.34 -2.35
N GLU A 170 13.64 -16.29 -2.99
CA GLU A 170 14.92 -16.02 -3.66
C GLU A 170 14.75 -15.04 -4.82
N TYR A 171 13.71 -15.19 -5.62
CA TYR A 171 13.39 -14.25 -6.68
C TYR A 171 13.20 -12.81 -6.16
N ILE A 172 12.45 -12.63 -5.06
CA ILE A 172 12.28 -11.29 -4.44
C ILE A 172 13.63 -10.72 -4.01
N LYS A 173 14.52 -11.53 -3.42
CA LYS A 173 15.85 -11.08 -3.02
C LYS A 173 16.69 -10.60 -4.20
N GLU A 174 16.71 -11.38 -5.28
CA GLU A 174 17.42 -11.03 -6.51
C GLU A 174 16.91 -9.71 -7.10
N GLN A 175 15.59 -9.49 -7.14
CA GLN A 175 15.01 -8.23 -7.60
C GLN A 175 15.45 -7.04 -6.72
N LEU A 176 15.45 -7.20 -5.39
CA LEU A 176 15.87 -6.14 -4.47
C LEU A 176 17.37 -5.82 -4.57
N GLU A 177 18.21 -6.80 -4.92
CA GLU A 177 19.63 -6.57 -5.17
C GLU A 177 19.83 -5.79 -6.48
N LEU A 178 19.15 -6.18 -7.57
CA LEU A 178 19.18 -5.46 -8.84
C LEU A 178 18.69 -4.00 -8.70
N GLU A 179 17.63 -3.76 -7.96
CA GLU A 179 17.15 -2.40 -7.68
C GLU A 179 18.20 -1.53 -6.97
N LYS A 180 18.98 -2.12 -6.05
CA LYS A 180 20.07 -1.40 -5.36
C LYS A 180 21.25 -1.08 -6.26
N GLU A 181 21.58 -1.97 -7.21
CA GLU A 181 22.67 -1.76 -8.16
C GLU A 181 22.34 -0.68 -9.20
N LEU A 182 21.06 -0.48 -9.50
CA LEU A 182 20.56 0.49 -10.48
C LEU A 182 20.23 1.87 -9.90
N ALA A 183 20.23 2.01 -8.57
CA ALA A 183 19.88 3.25 -7.87
C ALA A 183 21.08 4.16 -7.64
#